data_08b445ec28224ad724938961eb376892
#
_entry.id   08b445ec28224ad724938961eb376892
#
_cell.length_a   1.000
_cell.length_b   1.000
_cell.length_c   1.000
_cell.angle_alpha   90.00
_cell.angle_beta   90.00
_cell.angle_gamma   90.00
#
_symmetry.space_group_name_H-M   'P 1'
#
loop_
_entity.id
_entity.type
_entity.pdbx_description
1 polymer ?
#
loop_
_entity_poly.entity_id
_entity_poly.type
_entity_poly.pdbx_seq_one_letter_code
_entity_poly.pdbx_strand_id
1 'polypeptide(L)'
;PLTAGTQSHEFLNAYDSIFKKLKKFKPEFILLSAGFDAHKDDPLAQINLESKDYYTLTKRIMTLSKELCGERLVSILEGGYDLDALKESVDYHIKSLTEDR
;
A
#
# COMPACT_ATOMS: atom_id res chain seq x y z
N PRO A 1 1.17 4.31 -15.26
CA PRO A 1 1.31 2.85 -15.27
C PRO A 1 2.77 2.44 -15.08
N LEU A 2 3.00 1.39 -14.31
CA LEU A 2 4.34 0.85 -14.07
C LEU A 2 4.60 -0.33 -14.99
N THR A 3 5.87 -0.46 -15.42
CA THR A 3 6.28 -1.58 -16.27
C THR A 3 6.43 -2.86 -15.47
N ALA A 4 6.34 -4.01 -16.15
CA ALA A 4 6.61 -5.31 -15.54
C ALA A 4 8.04 -5.34 -14.96
N GLY A 5 8.23 -5.98 -13.81
CA GLY A 5 9.51 -6.06 -13.13
C GLY A 5 9.89 -4.84 -12.28
N THR A 6 8.99 -3.89 -12.09
CA THR A 6 9.23 -2.71 -11.26
C THR A 6 9.66 -3.09 -9.84
N GLN A 7 10.75 -2.50 -9.37
CA GLN A 7 11.30 -2.74 -8.04
C GLN A 7 10.62 -1.88 -6.97
N SER A 8 10.84 -2.24 -5.70
CA SER A 8 10.22 -1.57 -4.55
C SER A 8 10.38 -0.06 -4.54
N HIS A 9 11.62 0.43 -4.71
CA HIS A 9 11.88 1.88 -4.63
C HIS A 9 11.20 2.66 -5.76
N GLU A 10 11.11 2.09 -6.94
CA GLU A 10 10.42 2.72 -8.08
C GLU A 10 8.91 2.78 -7.82
N PHE A 11 8.36 1.71 -7.28
CA PHE A 11 6.94 1.61 -6.92
C PHE A 11 6.58 2.65 -5.83
N LEU A 12 7.39 2.72 -4.77
CA LEU A 12 7.18 3.67 -3.67
C LEU A 12 7.30 5.11 -4.14
N ASN A 13 8.26 5.39 -5.03
CA ASN A 13 8.44 6.73 -5.60
C ASN A 13 7.24 7.16 -6.47
N ALA A 14 6.62 6.23 -7.17
CA ALA A 14 5.41 6.53 -7.93
C ALA A 14 4.27 7.01 -7.02
N TYR A 15 4.17 6.47 -5.81
CA TYR A 15 3.17 6.90 -4.84
C TYR A 15 3.40 8.29 -4.29
N ASP A 16 4.65 8.78 -4.25
CA ASP A 16 4.93 10.14 -3.78
C ASP A 16 4.19 11.19 -4.61
N SER A 17 4.11 10.99 -5.92
CA SER A 17 3.35 11.85 -6.83
C SER A 17 1.84 11.82 -6.53
N ILE A 18 1.32 10.63 -6.24
CA ILE A 18 -0.09 10.45 -5.86
C ILE A 18 -0.38 11.14 -4.54
N PHE A 19 0.50 11.03 -3.57
CA PHE A 19 0.33 11.67 -2.25
C PHE A 19 0.29 13.20 -2.36
N LYS A 20 1.10 13.79 -3.24
CA LYS A 20 1.03 15.23 -3.49
C LYS A 20 -0.33 15.65 -4.03
N LYS A 21 -0.90 14.86 -4.94
CA LYS A 21 -2.24 15.11 -5.48
C LYS A 21 -3.32 14.97 -4.41
N LEU A 22 -3.18 13.99 -3.52
CA LEU A 22 -4.11 13.81 -2.40
C LEU A 22 -4.10 15.01 -1.45
N LYS A 23 -2.92 15.56 -1.16
CA LYS A 23 -2.81 16.75 -0.31
C LYS A 23 -3.53 17.96 -0.91
N LYS A 24 -3.47 18.12 -2.22
CA LYS A 24 -4.20 19.20 -2.92
C LYS A 24 -5.70 18.95 -2.92
N PHE A 25 -6.12 17.71 -3.09
CA PHE A 25 -7.54 17.32 -3.12
C PHE A 25 -8.21 17.48 -1.75
N LYS A 26 -7.47 17.27 -0.66
CA LYS A 26 -7.96 17.35 0.74
C LYS A 26 -9.14 16.43 1.00
N PRO A 27 -8.94 15.10 0.90
CA PRO A 27 -10.02 14.15 1.14
C PRO A 27 -10.48 14.19 2.60
N GLU A 28 -11.77 13.95 2.82
CA GLU A 28 -12.34 13.82 4.16
C GLU A 28 -12.33 12.37 4.64
N PHE A 29 -12.11 11.42 3.74
CA PHE A 29 -12.11 9.99 3.98
C PHE A 29 -11.24 9.30 2.95
N ILE A 30 -10.50 8.26 3.35
CA ILE A 30 -9.68 7.46 2.44
C ILE A 30 -10.19 6.03 2.44
N LEU A 31 -10.51 5.52 1.25
CA LEU A 31 -10.85 4.13 1.03
C LEU A 31 -9.68 3.47 0.28
N LEU A 32 -9.04 2.51 0.92
CA LEU A 32 -7.86 1.83 0.39
C LEU A 32 -8.23 0.46 -0.16
N SER A 33 -8.06 0.26 -1.46
CA SER A 33 -8.13 -1.05 -2.09
C SER A 33 -6.79 -1.75 -1.85
N ALA A 34 -6.76 -2.71 -0.96
CA ALA A 34 -5.54 -3.40 -0.55
C ALA A 34 -5.35 -4.68 -1.35
N GLY A 35 -4.58 -4.61 -2.43
CA GLY A 35 -4.18 -5.77 -3.22
C GLY A 35 -2.70 -6.09 -2.99
N PHE A 36 -2.37 -7.38 -2.95
CA PHE A 36 -1.02 -7.87 -2.68
C PHE A 36 -0.41 -8.64 -3.86
N ASP A 37 -0.99 -8.50 -5.03
CA ASP A 37 -0.53 -9.11 -6.27
C ASP A 37 0.69 -8.43 -6.89
N ALA A 38 1.13 -7.30 -6.34
CA ALA A 38 2.39 -6.67 -6.70
C ALA A 38 3.61 -7.32 -6.04
N HIS A 39 3.39 -8.32 -5.16
CA HIS A 39 4.49 -9.05 -4.54
C HIS A 39 5.29 -9.82 -5.58
N LYS A 40 6.63 -9.89 -5.39
CA LYS A 40 7.55 -10.56 -6.33
C LYS A 40 7.21 -12.04 -6.56
N ASP A 41 6.58 -12.71 -5.58
CA ASP A 41 6.23 -14.12 -5.64
C ASP A 41 4.82 -14.36 -6.21
N ASP A 42 4.09 -13.32 -6.54
CA ASP A 42 2.75 -13.47 -7.12
C ASP A 42 2.84 -13.89 -8.59
N PRO A 43 2.14 -14.97 -9.00
CA PRO A 43 2.27 -15.48 -10.35
C PRO A 43 1.54 -14.67 -11.41
N LEU A 44 0.64 -13.77 -11.04
CA LEU A 44 -0.20 -13.04 -11.98
C LEU A 44 0.28 -11.61 -12.25
N ALA A 45 0.97 -11.00 -11.31
CA ALA A 45 1.55 -9.69 -11.48
C ALA A 45 3.06 -9.79 -11.69
N GLN A 46 3.66 -8.75 -12.28
CA GLN A 46 5.09 -8.71 -12.58
C GLN A 46 5.78 -7.52 -11.91
N ILE A 47 5.23 -7.07 -10.80
CA ILE A 47 5.84 -6.06 -9.93
C ILE A 47 6.58 -6.80 -8.81
N ASN A 48 7.80 -6.39 -8.51
CA ASN A 48 8.70 -7.10 -7.60
C ASN A 48 8.75 -6.46 -6.21
N LEU A 49 7.60 -6.40 -5.54
CA LEU A 49 7.55 -5.94 -4.15
C LEU A 49 7.86 -7.07 -3.18
N GLU A 50 8.44 -6.70 -2.05
CA GLU A 50 8.58 -7.59 -0.91
C GLU A 50 7.46 -7.32 0.11
N SER A 51 7.19 -8.29 0.98
CA SER A 51 6.11 -8.16 1.97
C SER A 51 6.26 -6.93 2.86
N LYS A 52 7.50 -6.61 3.26
CA LYS A 52 7.78 -5.42 4.08
C LYS A 52 7.49 -4.09 3.38
N ASP A 53 7.44 -4.08 2.05
CA ASP A 53 7.13 -2.86 1.29
C ASP A 53 5.68 -2.43 1.52
N TYR A 54 4.80 -3.38 1.77
CA TYR A 54 3.41 -3.07 2.12
C TYR A 54 3.31 -2.38 3.48
N TYR A 55 4.18 -2.73 4.43
CA TYR A 55 4.29 -1.99 5.68
C TYR A 55 4.68 -0.53 5.43
N THR A 56 5.74 -0.31 4.67
CA THR A 56 6.26 1.02 4.37
C THR A 56 5.21 1.88 3.67
N LEU A 57 4.57 1.32 2.64
CA LEU A 57 3.54 2.03 1.88
C LEU A 57 2.32 2.36 2.76
N THR A 58 1.86 1.39 3.52
CA THR A 58 0.71 1.57 4.41
C THR A 58 1.00 2.62 5.48
N LYS A 59 2.21 2.62 6.02
CA LYS A 59 2.64 3.60 7.01
C LYS A 59 2.58 5.02 6.45
N ARG A 60 3.02 5.21 5.21
CA ARG A 60 2.92 6.51 4.52
C ARG A 60 1.47 6.94 4.35
N ILE A 61 0.60 6.01 3.96
CA ILE A 61 -0.84 6.28 3.78
C ILE A 61 -1.48 6.65 5.13
N MET A 62 -1.13 5.93 6.20
CA MET A 62 -1.64 6.22 7.55
C MET A 62 -1.22 7.61 8.02
N THR A 63 0.04 7.97 7.81
CA THR A 63 0.54 9.31 8.15
C THR A 63 -0.23 10.38 7.40
N LEU A 64 -0.47 10.15 6.11
CA LEU A 64 -1.22 11.08 5.27
C LEU A 64 -2.68 11.19 5.72
N SER A 65 -3.33 10.07 6.07
CA SER A 65 -4.70 10.08 6.55
C SER A 65 -4.85 10.85 7.87
N LYS A 66 -3.88 10.72 8.75
CA LYS A 66 -3.85 11.46 10.01
C LYS A 66 -3.77 12.96 9.76
N GLU A 67 -2.94 13.37 8.82
CA GLU A 67 -2.75 14.78 8.44
C GLU A 67 -4.00 15.36 7.77
N LEU A 68 -4.63 14.61 6.86
CA LEU A 68 -5.67 15.14 5.97
C LEU A 68 -7.11 14.88 6.46
N CYS A 69 -7.37 13.76 7.11
CA CYS A 69 -8.75 13.36 7.42
C CYS A 69 -8.93 12.68 8.78
N GLY A 70 -8.04 12.95 9.74
CA GLY A 70 -8.18 12.47 11.11
C GLY A 70 -8.23 10.94 11.22
N GLU A 71 -7.44 10.26 10.42
CA GLU A 71 -7.35 8.79 10.35
C GLU A 71 -8.64 8.10 9.88
N ARG A 72 -9.51 8.81 9.18
CA ARG A 72 -10.71 8.21 8.57
C ARG A 72 -10.30 7.42 7.33
N LEU A 73 -9.89 6.18 7.55
CA LEU A 73 -9.41 5.29 6.51
C LEU A 73 -10.01 3.89 6.70
N VAL A 74 -10.46 3.29 5.62
CA VAL A 74 -10.89 1.89 5.58
C VAL A 74 -10.08 1.16 4.51
N SER A 75 -9.57 -0.01 4.85
CA SER A 75 -8.82 -0.87 3.92
C SER A 75 -9.65 -2.09 3.58
N ILE A 76 -9.76 -2.39 2.30
CA ILE A 76 -10.53 -3.53 1.79
C ILE A 76 -9.58 -4.42 0.98
N LEU A 77 -9.53 -5.71 1.31
CA LEU A 77 -8.72 -6.68 0.58
C LEU A 77 -9.29 -6.91 -0.82
N GLU A 78 -8.41 -6.92 -1.81
CA GLU A 78 -8.78 -7.23 -3.20
C GLU A 78 -7.94 -8.37 -3.77
N GLY A 79 -6.68 -8.14 -4.17
CA GLY A 79 -5.86 -9.14 -4.86
C GLY A 79 -4.75 -9.72 -4.00
N GLY A 80 -4.10 -10.75 -4.52
CA GLY A 80 -2.99 -11.46 -3.89
C GLY A 80 -3.18 -12.97 -4.04
N TYR A 81 -2.31 -13.62 -4.84
CA TYR A 81 -2.57 -14.98 -5.33
C TYR A 81 -1.51 -15.99 -4.91
N ASP A 82 -0.36 -15.55 -4.40
CA ASP A 82 0.57 -16.42 -3.71
C ASP A 82 0.21 -16.44 -2.22
N LEU A 83 -0.14 -17.61 -1.67
CA LEU A 83 -0.69 -17.69 -0.31
C LEU A 83 0.30 -17.29 0.77
N ASP A 84 1.58 -17.64 0.63
CA ASP A 84 2.59 -17.28 1.61
C ASP A 84 2.88 -15.77 1.54
N ALA A 85 3.02 -15.23 0.35
CA ALA A 85 3.21 -13.80 0.14
C ALA A 85 2.00 -13.00 0.63
N LEU A 86 0.79 -13.49 0.39
CA LEU A 86 -0.44 -12.86 0.86
C LEU A 86 -0.48 -12.78 2.39
N LYS A 87 -0.21 -13.90 3.07
CA LYS A 87 -0.19 -13.97 4.53
C LYS A 87 0.80 -12.96 5.11
N GLU A 88 2.04 -13.01 4.63
CA GLU A 88 3.10 -12.14 5.12
C GLU A 88 2.81 -10.67 4.84
N SER A 89 2.33 -10.36 3.64
CA SER A 89 1.99 -8.99 3.23
C SER A 89 0.83 -8.43 4.03
N VAL A 90 -0.20 -9.23 4.30
CA VAL A 90 -1.35 -8.84 5.12
C VAL A 90 -0.90 -8.58 6.56
N ASP A 91 -0.02 -9.41 7.11
CA ASP A 91 0.53 -9.20 8.46
C ASP A 91 1.24 -7.85 8.55
N TYR A 92 2.09 -7.51 7.61
CA TYR A 92 2.77 -6.21 7.55
C TYR A 92 1.78 -5.05 7.38
N HIS A 93 0.78 -5.24 6.55
CA HIS A 93 -0.26 -4.23 6.31
C HIS A 93 -1.05 -3.92 7.59
N ILE A 94 -1.53 -4.97 8.27
CA ILE A 94 -2.29 -4.82 9.52
C ILE A 94 -1.42 -4.21 10.60
N LYS A 95 -0.17 -4.64 10.71
CA LYS A 95 0.78 -4.07 11.67
C LYS A 95 0.93 -2.57 11.49
N SER A 96 1.08 -2.12 10.24
CA SER A 96 1.18 -0.70 9.92
C SER A 96 -0.10 0.07 10.26
N LEU A 97 -1.27 -0.52 10.03
CA LEU A 97 -2.56 0.10 10.34
C LEU A 97 -2.78 0.27 11.85
N THR A 98 -2.22 -0.63 12.66
CA THR A 98 -2.49 -0.69 14.11
C THR A 98 -1.40 -0.09 14.98
N GLU A 99 -0.21 0.15 14.45
CA GLU A 99 0.87 0.78 15.19
C GLU A 99 0.55 2.24 15.54
N ASP A 100 1.04 2.69 16.68
CA ASP A 100 0.92 4.09 17.13
C ASP A 100 -0.53 4.55 17.37
N ARG A 101 -1.38 3.63 17.74
CA ARG A 101 -2.80 3.95 18.05
C ARG A 101 -3.05 4.02 19.53
#